data_c7bb91e391e14ea8671d12d62c4ae905
#
_entry.id   c7bb91e391e14ea8671d12d62c4ae905
#
_cell.length_a   1.000
_cell.length_b   1.000
_cell.length_c   1.000
_cell.angle_alpha   90.00
_cell.angle_beta   90.00
_cell.angle_gamma   90.00
#
_symmetry.space_group_name_H-M   'P 1'
#
loop_
_entity.id
_entity.type
_entity.pdbx_description
1 polymer ?
#
loop_
_entity_poly.entity_id
_entity_poly.type
_entity_poly.pdbx_seq_one_letter_code
_entity_poly.pdbx_strand_id
1 'polypeptide(L)' 'MAATVKYKMYGKFNYEKNFDTVKEAKGFFWGYVVKTPNITGELIIH' A
#
# COMPACT_ATOMS: atom_id res chain seq x y z
N MET A 1 3.45 11.51 11.57
CA MET A 1 3.05 10.10 11.74
C MET A 1 3.41 9.31 10.50
N ALA A 2 3.85 8.10 10.68
CA ALA A 2 4.28 7.24 9.57
C ALA A 2 3.23 6.20 9.23
N ALA A 3 3.28 5.69 8.02
CA ALA A 3 2.36 4.65 7.58
C ALA A 3 3.10 3.71 6.62
N THR A 4 2.65 2.47 6.55
CA THR A 4 3.23 1.46 5.69
C THR A 4 2.13 0.84 4.85
N VAL A 5 2.41 0.68 3.55
CA VAL A 5 1.52 -0.05 2.66
C VAL A 5 2.18 -1.37 2.33
N LYS A 6 1.51 -2.46 2.68
CA LYS A 6 1.96 -3.80 2.31
C LYS A 6 1.04 -4.30 1.23
N TYR A 7 1.58 -4.76 0.13
CA TYR A 7 0.76 -5.25 -0.96
C TYR A 7 1.39 -6.46 -1.61
N LYS A 8 0.53 -7.24 -2.26
CA LYS A 8 0.92 -8.49 -2.89
C LYS A 8 0.38 -8.51 -4.32
N MET A 9 1.25 -8.77 -5.27
CA MET A 9 0.88 -8.87 -6.68
C MET A 9 0.70 -10.31 -7.07
N TYR A 10 -0.42 -10.60 -7.74
CA TYR A 10 -0.72 -11.94 -8.26
C TYR A 10 -0.66 -13.05 -7.21
N GLY A 11 -0.82 -12.70 -5.95
CA GLY A 11 -0.76 -13.66 -4.86
C GLY A 11 0.63 -14.24 -4.59
N LYS A 12 1.67 -13.73 -5.25
CA LYS A 12 3.03 -14.25 -5.16
C LYS A 12 4.04 -13.25 -4.65
N PHE A 13 4.02 -12.05 -5.21
CA PHE A 13 5.06 -11.05 -4.97
C PHE A 13 4.64 -10.13 -3.85
N ASN A 14 5.38 -10.15 -2.76
CA ASN A 14 5.11 -9.32 -1.59
C ASN A 14 5.97 -8.08 -1.61
N TYR A 15 5.35 -6.93 -1.41
CA TYR A 15 6.04 -5.64 -1.38
C TYR A 15 5.62 -4.86 -0.15
N GLU A 16 6.50 -3.98 0.28
CA GLU A 16 6.24 -3.12 1.42
C GLU A 16 6.83 -1.76 1.13
N LYS A 17 6.06 -0.71 1.38
CA LYS A 17 6.53 0.65 1.17
C LYS A 17 6.17 1.51 2.36
N ASN A 18 7.17 2.22 2.89
CA ASN A 18 7.00 3.10 4.04
C ASN A 18 6.86 4.54 3.59
N PHE A 19 5.99 5.27 4.26
CA PHE A 19 5.74 6.68 3.97
C PHE A 19 5.89 7.51 5.24
N ASP A 20 6.33 8.75 5.06
CA ASP A 20 6.50 9.65 6.19
C ASP A 20 5.18 10.18 6.72
N THR A 21 4.17 10.25 5.86
CA THR A 21 2.85 10.75 6.25
C THR A 21 1.76 9.78 5.85
N VAL A 22 0.67 9.82 6.61
CA VAL A 22 -0.52 9.02 6.31
C VAL A 22 -1.14 9.45 4.98
N LYS A 23 -1.10 10.74 4.69
CA LYS A 23 -1.66 11.28 3.45
C LYS A 23 -0.98 10.68 2.22
N GLU A 24 0.34 10.59 2.24
CA GLU A 24 1.09 9.98 1.14
C GLU A 24 0.79 8.50 1.00
N ALA A 25 0.72 7.79 2.12
CA ALA A 25 0.40 6.37 2.12
C ALA A 25 -1.00 6.12 1.56
N LYS A 26 -1.97 6.91 1.96
CA LYS A 26 -3.33 6.80 1.44
C LYS A 26 -3.39 7.06 -0.06
N GLY A 27 -2.66 8.06 -0.52
CA GLY A 27 -2.59 8.37 -1.94
C GLY A 27 -2.05 7.21 -2.76
N PHE A 28 -0.99 6.60 -2.29
CA PHE A 28 -0.42 5.43 -2.94
C PHE A 28 -1.39 4.24 -2.91
N PHE A 29 -1.94 3.97 -1.74
CA PHE A 29 -2.83 2.82 -1.55
C PHE A 29 -4.07 2.93 -2.43
N TRP A 30 -4.78 4.05 -2.35
CA TRP A 30 -6.02 4.24 -3.10
C TRP A 30 -5.78 4.50 -4.58
N GLY A 31 -4.67 5.13 -4.93
CA GLY A 31 -4.37 5.46 -6.31
C GLY A 31 -3.69 4.35 -7.10
N TYR A 32 -3.07 3.41 -6.42
CA TYR A 32 -2.33 2.33 -7.09
C TYR A 32 -2.85 0.96 -6.70
N VAL A 33 -2.82 0.64 -5.42
CA VAL A 33 -3.14 -0.72 -4.96
C VAL A 33 -4.61 -1.07 -5.23
N VAL A 34 -5.51 -0.17 -4.88
CA VAL A 34 -6.95 -0.42 -5.04
C VAL A 34 -7.35 -0.43 -6.51
N LYS A 35 -6.75 0.42 -7.32
CA LYS A 35 -7.12 0.54 -8.73
C LYS A 35 -6.50 -0.50 -9.64
N THR A 36 -5.44 -1.16 -9.20
CA THR A 36 -4.76 -2.14 -10.04
C THR A 36 -5.36 -3.52 -9.80
N PRO A 37 -5.79 -4.23 -10.85
CA PRO A 37 -6.30 -5.59 -10.67
C PRO A 37 -5.17 -6.52 -10.26
N ASN A 38 -5.54 -7.61 -9.58
CA ASN A 38 -4.61 -8.64 -9.12
C ASN A 38 -3.62 -8.18 -8.05
N ILE A 39 -3.86 -7.02 -7.45
CA ILE A 39 -3.08 -6.56 -6.31
C ILE A 39 -4.00 -6.47 -5.11
N THR A 40 -3.57 -7.08 -4.02
CA THR A 40 -4.25 -6.95 -2.74
C THR A 40 -3.28 -6.31 -1.76
N GLY A 41 -3.77 -5.53 -0.83
CA GLY A 41 -2.89 -4.87 0.10
C GLY A 41 -3.60 -4.34 1.32
N GLU A 42 -2.81 -3.78 2.23
CA GLU A 42 -3.33 -3.18 3.43
C GLU A 42 -2.53 -1.95 3.81
N LEU A 43 -3.18 -1.03 4.47
CA LEU A 43 -2.58 0.20 4.95
C LEU A 43 -2.45 0.10 6.46
N ILE A 44 -1.23 0.28 6.96
CA ILE A 44 -0.93 0.23 8.38
C ILE A 44 -0.50 1.61 8.84
N ILE A 45 -1.22 2.16 9.80
CA ILE A 45 -0.90 3.46 10.36
C ILE A 45 -0.19 3.26 11.69
N HIS A 46 0.98 3.83 11.81
CA HIS A 46 1.81 3.70 13.01
C HIS A 46 1.57 4.79 14.03
#